data_797253db204a8c949faa4207190e21d9
#
_entry.id   797253db204a8c949faa4207190e21d9
#
_cell.length_a   1.000
_cell.length_b   1.000
_cell.length_c   1.000
_cell.angle_alpha   90.00
_cell.angle_beta   90.00
_cell.angle_gamma   90.00
#
_symmetry.space_group_name_H-M   'P 1'
#
loop_
_entity.id
_entity.type
_entity.pdbx_description
1 polymer ?
#
loop_
_entity_poly.entity_id
_entity_poly.type
_entity_poly.pdbx_seq_one_letter_code
_entity_poly.pdbx_strand_id
1 'polypeptide(L)'
;MSQIGLRKLLNDNKVIIGLNTFYDHQFSENHKRLGLGAETITSMFDFRGNYYNAMSGRKTAKKGGYLERALDGWDLRVDYHLPIEQNVNLYIKAFEFKNPEKASTYEQKGNTYGADAQLGNFVIDAGYTGDNQDKDYWFSNVKYVINLGPDNSSNEPKKALGLTDVSDQLYQPVKRENKI
;
A
#
# COMPACT_ATOMS: atom_id res chain seq x y z
N MET A 1 -12.18 -3.73 8.52
CA MET A 1 -10.73 -3.47 8.37
C MET A 1 -10.29 -2.58 9.51
N SER A 2 -9.33 -3.02 10.32
CA SER A 2 -8.79 -2.27 11.46
C SER A 2 -7.27 -2.21 11.36
N GLN A 3 -6.68 -1.08 11.75
CA GLN A 3 -5.24 -0.86 11.67
C GLN A 3 -4.78 -0.05 12.89
N ILE A 4 -3.63 -0.41 13.44
CA ILE A 4 -2.93 0.33 14.49
C ILE A 4 -1.48 0.46 14.05
N GLY A 5 -0.90 1.65 14.21
CA GLY A 5 0.49 1.91 13.87
C GLY A 5 1.14 2.90 14.82
N LEU A 6 2.44 2.83 14.89
CA LEU A 6 3.31 3.76 15.61
C LEU A 6 4.30 4.34 14.62
N ARG A 7 4.49 5.64 14.65
CA ARG A 7 5.48 6.37 13.86
C ARG A 7 6.35 7.22 14.76
N LYS A 8 7.62 7.38 14.38
CA LYS A 8 8.58 8.22 15.08
C LYS A 8 9.35 9.06 14.07
N LEU A 9 9.44 10.35 14.36
CA LEU A 9 10.31 11.29 13.65
C LEU A 9 11.75 11.15 14.14
N LEU A 10 12.67 11.18 13.20
CA LEU A 10 14.13 11.09 13.42
C LEU A 10 14.84 12.13 12.56
N ASN A 11 16.11 12.37 12.87
CA ASN A 11 17.01 13.19 12.08
C ASN A 11 16.43 14.59 11.78
N ASP A 12 16.14 15.34 12.84
CA ASP A 12 15.54 16.68 12.75
C ASP A 12 14.25 16.71 11.88
N ASN A 13 13.37 15.75 12.12
CA ASN A 13 12.10 15.57 11.41
C ASN A 13 12.21 15.23 9.90
N LYS A 14 13.38 14.80 9.42
CA LYS A 14 13.60 14.48 8.00
C LYS A 14 13.29 13.03 7.64
N VAL A 15 13.11 12.19 8.63
CA VAL A 15 12.84 10.76 8.45
C VAL A 15 11.75 10.33 9.42
N ILE A 16 10.74 9.64 8.91
CA ILE A 16 9.76 8.91 9.71
C ILE A 16 10.07 7.43 9.59
N ILE A 17 10.15 6.73 10.71
CA ILE A 17 10.06 5.27 10.76
C ILE A 17 8.73 4.88 11.36
N GLY A 18 8.10 3.84 10.81
CA GLY A 18 6.80 3.37 11.25
C GLY A 18 6.72 1.85 11.29
N LEU A 19 5.95 1.36 12.25
CA LEU A 19 5.53 -0.04 12.35
C LEU A 19 4.03 -0.06 12.50
N ASN A 20 3.37 -0.99 11.83
CA ASN A 20 1.93 -1.13 11.92
C ASN A 20 1.51 -2.60 11.91
N THR A 21 0.34 -2.86 12.48
CA THR A 21 -0.37 -4.12 12.36
C THR A 21 -1.78 -3.84 11.87
N PHE A 22 -2.33 -4.77 11.12
CA PHE A 22 -3.67 -4.63 10.56
C PHE A 22 -4.40 -5.96 10.53
N TYR A 23 -5.72 -5.86 10.65
CA TYR A 23 -6.64 -6.98 10.55
C TYR A 23 -7.67 -6.71 9.47
N ASP A 24 -7.69 -7.60 8.47
CA ASP A 24 -8.62 -7.55 7.36
C ASP A 24 -9.70 -8.62 7.54
N HIS A 25 -10.95 -8.23 7.33
CA HIS A 25 -12.09 -9.12 7.32
C HIS A 25 -12.96 -8.84 6.10
N GLN A 26 -13.02 -9.80 5.20
CA GLN A 26 -13.92 -9.80 4.05
C GLN A 26 -15.26 -10.38 4.50
N PHE A 27 -16.25 -9.54 4.72
CA PHE A 27 -17.55 -9.95 5.28
C PHE A 27 -18.35 -10.86 4.34
N SER A 28 -18.22 -10.71 3.02
CA SER A 28 -18.93 -11.51 2.03
C SER A 28 -18.63 -13.00 2.17
N GLU A 29 -17.37 -13.37 2.21
CA GLU A 29 -16.88 -14.76 2.26
C GLU A 29 -16.25 -15.10 3.62
N ASN A 30 -16.25 -14.12 4.56
CA ASN A 30 -15.72 -14.27 5.91
C ASN A 30 -14.23 -14.69 5.94
N HIS A 31 -13.45 -14.28 4.95
CA HIS A 31 -11.99 -14.44 4.99
C HIS A 31 -11.36 -13.44 5.94
N LYS A 32 -10.32 -13.88 6.63
CA LYS A 32 -9.61 -13.10 7.64
C LYS A 32 -8.12 -13.15 7.40
N ARG A 33 -7.45 -12.01 7.58
CA ARG A 33 -6.01 -11.86 7.40
C ARG A 33 -5.45 -10.92 8.48
N LEU A 34 -4.35 -11.29 9.07
CA LEU A 34 -3.54 -10.44 9.93
C LEU A 34 -2.29 -10.00 9.16
N GLY A 35 -1.83 -8.79 9.36
CA GLY A 35 -0.60 -8.35 8.75
C GLY A 35 0.23 -7.45 9.64
N LEU A 36 1.50 -7.38 9.29
CA LEU A 36 2.50 -6.50 9.87
C LEU A 36 3.12 -5.66 8.77
N GLY A 37 3.36 -4.38 9.04
CA GLY A 37 4.02 -3.49 8.10
C GLY A 37 5.11 -2.67 8.77
N ALA A 38 6.11 -2.34 7.98
CA ALA A 38 7.17 -1.40 8.33
C ALA A 38 7.32 -0.37 7.22
N GLU A 39 7.65 0.87 7.59
CA GLU A 39 7.85 1.93 6.63
C GLU A 39 8.95 2.90 7.06
N THR A 40 9.60 3.47 6.07
CA THR A 40 10.49 4.62 6.22
C THR A 40 10.05 5.68 5.22
N ILE A 41 9.75 6.87 5.70
CA ILE A 41 9.24 7.98 4.89
C ILE A 41 10.25 9.12 4.96
N THR A 42 10.62 9.65 3.81
CA THR A 42 11.44 10.85 3.67
C THR A 42 10.82 11.79 2.63
N SER A 43 11.37 12.99 2.48
CA SER A 43 10.90 13.93 1.45
C SER A 43 11.21 13.50 0.01
N MET A 44 12.13 12.56 -0.20
CA MET A 44 12.55 12.09 -1.52
C MET A 44 12.08 10.67 -1.82
N PHE A 45 12.12 9.78 -0.83
CA PHE A 45 11.80 8.37 -1.00
C PHE A 45 10.99 7.84 0.17
N ASP A 46 10.03 6.99 -0.13
CA ASP A 46 9.37 6.16 0.85
C ASP A 46 9.66 4.69 0.58
N PHE A 47 9.92 3.95 1.64
CA PHE A 47 10.09 2.50 1.60
C PHE A 47 9.02 1.87 2.49
N ARG A 48 8.27 0.93 1.95
CA ARG A 48 7.22 0.22 2.68
C ARG A 48 7.29 -1.26 2.41
N GLY A 49 7.18 -2.05 3.49
CA GLY A 49 7.09 -3.50 3.40
C GLY A 49 5.95 -4.00 4.27
N ASN A 50 5.15 -4.90 3.73
CA ASN A 50 4.06 -5.53 4.45
C ASN A 50 4.16 -7.05 4.35
N TYR A 51 3.80 -7.73 5.42
CA TYR A 51 3.64 -9.16 5.48
C TYR A 51 2.21 -9.51 5.88
N TYR A 52 1.64 -10.50 5.22
CA TYR A 52 0.25 -10.92 5.35
C TYR A 52 0.17 -12.39 5.74
N ASN A 53 -0.62 -12.69 6.77
CA ASN A 53 -0.89 -14.05 7.21
C ASN A 53 -2.38 -14.34 7.16
N ALA A 54 -2.77 -15.37 6.41
CA ALA A 54 -4.14 -15.83 6.30
C ALA A 54 -4.57 -16.56 7.57
N MET A 55 -5.57 -16.02 8.24
CA MET A 55 -6.13 -16.60 9.47
C MET A 55 -7.30 -17.55 9.23
N SER A 56 -7.91 -17.51 8.04
CA SER A 56 -9.07 -18.36 7.71
C SER A 56 -8.68 -19.52 6.79
N GLY A 57 -9.25 -20.70 7.07
CA GLY A 57 -9.15 -21.86 6.19
C GLY A 57 -9.95 -21.71 4.89
N ARG A 58 -10.03 -22.80 4.11
CA ARG A 58 -10.86 -22.88 2.90
C ARG A 58 -12.33 -22.63 3.22
N LYS A 59 -13.00 -21.93 2.32
CA LYS A 59 -14.44 -21.68 2.37
C LYS A 59 -15.05 -21.84 0.98
N THR A 60 -16.28 -22.30 0.95
CA THR A 60 -17.03 -22.34 -0.30
C THR A 60 -17.55 -20.95 -0.61
N ALA A 61 -17.21 -20.43 -1.78
CA ALA A 61 -17.70 -19.14 -2.25
C ALA A 61 -19.23 -19.15 -2.35
N LYS A 62 -19.89 -18.08 -1.89
CA LYS A 62 -21.35 -17.93 -1.97
C LYS A 62 -21.87 -17.88 -3.41
N LYS A 63 -21.04 -17.39 -4.33
CA LYS A 63 -21.32 -17.39 -5.76
C LYS A 63 -20.38 -18.37 -6.46
N GLY A 64 -20.92 -19.36 -7.17
CA GLY A 64 -20.14 -20.29 -8.00
C GLY A 64 -19.70 -21.60 -7.33
N GLY A 65 -19.81 -21.75 -6.00
CA GLY A 65 -19.56 -23.03 -5.31
C GLY A 65 -18.11 -23.52 -5.30
N TYR A 66 -17.15 -22.71 -5.78
CA TYR A 66 -15.72 -23.06 -5.75
C TYR A 66 -15.10 -22.74 -4.37
N LEU A 67 -13.99 -23.40 -4.08
CA LEU A 67 -13.28 -23.20 -2.82
C LEU A 67 -12.35 -21.98 -2.95
N GLU A 68 -12.49 -21.06 -2.00
CA GLU A 68 -11.65 -19.87 -1.86
C GLU A 68 -10.87 -19.90 -0.54
N ARG A 69 -9.74 -19.22 -0.51
CA ARG A 69 -8.92 -19.04 0.67
C ARG A 69 -8.16 -17.72 0.62
N ALA A 70 -8.00 -17.07 1.77
CA ALA A 70 -7.05 -15.98 1.91
C ALA A 70 -5.61 -16.47 1.73
N LEU A 71 -4.77 -15.67 1.09
CA LEU A 71 -3.37 -15.99 0.80
C LEU A 71 -2.44 -15.39 1.85
N ASP A 72 -1.37 -16.11 2.16
CA ASP A 72 -0.19 -15.53 2.80
C ASP A 72 0.62 -14.77 1.76
N GLY A 73 1.35 -13.74 2.19
CA GLY A 73 2.18 -13.03 1.23
C GLY A 73 2.93 -11.86 1.81
N TRP A 74 3.59 -11.17 0.93
CA TRP A 74 4.27 -9.91 1.24
C TRP A 74 4.22 -8.97 0.05
N ASP A 75 4.36 -7.67 0.33
CA ASP A 75 4.68 -6.66 -0.68
C ASP A 75 5.79 -5.73 -0.17
N LEU A 76 6.57 -5.24 -1.12
CA LEU A 76 7.56 -4.18 -0.93
C LEU A 76 7.28 -3.08 -1.94
N ARG A 77 7.22 -1.84 -1.49
CA ARG A 77 6.99 -0.68 -2.34
C ARG A 77 8.05 0.39 -2.05
N VAL A 78 8.58 0.96 -3.11
CA VAL A 78 9.45 2.13 -3.08
C VAL A 78 8.78 3.23 -3.90
N ASP A 79 8.58 4.39 -3.30
CA ASP A 79 8.09 5.60 -3.96
C ASP A 79 9.24 6.61 -4.06
N TYR A 80 9.36 7.26 -5.20
CA TYR A 80 10.23 8.40 -5.44
C TYR A 80 9.38 9.65 -5.65
N HIS A 81 9.57 10.64 -4.81
CA HIS A 81 8.88 11.92 -4.89
C HIS A 81 9.59 12.83 -5.90
N LEU A 82 8.93 13.18 -7.00
CA LEU A 82 9.51 14.07 -8.00
C LEU A 82 9.70 15.47 -7.42
N PRO A 83 10.88 16.11 -7.63
CA PRO A 83 11.15 17.45 -7.14
C PRO A 83 10.54 18.52 -8.05
N ILE A 84 9.23 18.44 -8.28
CA ILE A 84 8.44 19.37 -9.12
C ILE A 84 7.35 20.04 -8.29
N GLU A 85 6.70 21.06 -8.85
CA GLU A 85 5.64 21.82 -8.15
C GLU A 85 4.42 20.96 -7.81
N GLN A 86 4.10 20.01 -8.68
CA GLN A 86 3.00 19.07 -8.46
C GLN A 86 3.47 17.93 -7.55
N ASN A 87 2.60 17.45 -6.68
CA ASN A 87 2.88 16.30 -5.85
C ASN A 87 2.72 15.01 -6.67
N VAL A 88 3.80 14.60 -7.33
CA VAL A 88 3.85 13.40 -8.18
C VAL A 88 4.89 12.43 -7.65
N ASN A 89 4.52 11.18 -7.51
CA ASN A 89 5.37 10.09 -7.08
C ASN A 89 5.45 9.04 -8.18
N LEU A 90 6.66 8.55 -8.44
CA LEU A 90 6.87 7.32 -9.21
C LEU A 90 7.08 6.18 -8.24
N TYR A 91 6.55 4.99 -8.54
CA TYR A 91 6.75 3.86 -7.65
C TYR A 91 6.98 2.53 -8.35
N ILE A 92 7.68 1.67 -7.63
CA ILE A 92 7.83 0.25 -7.95
C ILE A 92 7.32 -0.54 -6.75
N LYS A 93 6.52 -1.58 -7.01
CA LYS A 93 6.06 -2.53 -6.01
C LYS A 93 6.37 -3.95 -6.48
N ALA A 94 6.97 -4.75 -5.61
CA ALA A 94 7.11 -6.20 -5.78
C ALA A 94 6.17 -6.90 -4.79
N PHE A 95 5.59 -8.03 -5.18
CA PHE A 95 4.70 -8.79 -4.33
C PHE A 95 4.78 -10.30 -4.60
N GLU A 96 4.48 -11.06 -3.56
CA GLU A 96 4.27 -12.50 -3.65
C GLU A 96 3.15 -12.91 -2.71
N PHE A 97 2.18 -13.66 -3.23
CA PHE A 97 1.07 -14.24 -2.48
C PHE A 97 0.96 -15.72 -2.81
N LYS A 98 0.86 -16.56 -1.80
CA LYS A 98 0.77 -18.01 -1.95
C LYS A 98 -0.29 -18.63 -1.07
N ASN A 99 -0.82 -19.75 -1.52
CA ASN A 99 -1.74 -20.53 -0.72
C ASN A 99 -0.97 -21.18 0.45
N PRO A 100 -1.36 -20.94 1.72
CA PRO A 100 -0.68 -21.51 2.88
C PRO A 100 -0.82 -23.03 3.02
N GLU A 101 -1.60 -23.70 2.17
CA GLU A 101 -1.73 -25.17 2.21
C GLU A 101 -0.55 -25.84 1.53
N LYS A 102 0.08 -26.80 2.24
CA LYS A 102 1.24 -27.55 1.76
C LYS A 102 1.00 -28.30 0.44
N ALA A 103 -0.24 -28.72 0.18
CA ALA A 103 -0.63 -29.43 -1.03
C ALA A 103 -0.90 -28.52 -2.23
N SER A 104 -0.94 -27.19 -2.03
CA SER A 104 -1.19 -26.24 -3.09
C SER A 104 0.11 -25.70 -3.67
N THR A 105 0.18 -25.65 -4.98
CA THR A 105 1.28 -25.03 -5.74
C THR A 105 0.93 -23.60 -6.18
N TYR A 106 -0.21 -23.06 -5.76
CA TYR A 106 -0.62 -21.73 -6.17
C TYR A 106 0.26 -20.66 -5.55
N GLU A 107 0.92 -19.91 -6.41
CA GLU A 107 1.74 -18.75 -6.08
C GLU A 107 1.49 -17.66 -7.14
N GLN A 108 1.21 -16.44 -6.69
CA GLN A 108 1.14 -15.26 -7.53
C GLN A 108 2.22 -14.29 -7.08
N LYS A 109 3.16 -14.00 -7.97
CA LYS A 109 4.23 -13.02 -7.73
C LYS A 109 4.41 -12.13 -8.95
N GLY A 110 4.75 -10.89 -8.70
CA GLY A 110 4.88 -9.93 -9.79
C GLY A 110 5.40 -8.59 -9.33
N ASN A 111 5.39 -7.67 -10.29
CA ASN A 111 5.83 -6.30 -10.08
C ASN A 111 4.78 -5.32 -10.61
N THR A 112 4.68 -4.17 -9.96
CA THR A 112 3.88 -3.04 -10.43
C THR A 112 4.80 -1.84 -10.59
N TYR A 113 4.66 -1.14 -11.69
CA TYR A 113 5.29 0.14 -11.98
C TYR A 113 4.19 1.16 -12.15
N GLY A 114 4.29 2.28 -11.47
CA GLY A 114 3.21 3.26 -11.52
C GLY A 114 3.63 4.65 -11.13
N ALA A 115 2.69 5.56 -11.27
CA ALA A 115 2.79 6.93 -10.81
C ALA A 115 1.49 7.33 -10.10
N ASP A 116 1.61 8.02 -9.00
CA ASP A 116 0.48 8.70 -8.37
C ASP A 116 0.70 10.22 -8.32
N ALA A 117 -0.37 10.98 -8.47
CA ALA A 117 -0.35 12.43 -8.47
C ALA A 117 -1.52 12.97 -7.65
N GLN A 118 -1.25 13.97 -6.81
CA GLN A 118 -2.28 14.74 -6.13
C GLN A 118 -2.46 16.10 -6.82
N LEU A 119 -3.64 16.32 -7.36
CA LEU A 119 -4.03 17.55 -8.06
C LEU A 119 -5.22 18.19 -7.32
N GLY A 120 -4.92 19.05 -6.36
CA GLY A 120 -5.93 19.56 -5.44
C GLY A 120 -6.61 18.42 -4.66
N ASN A 121 -7.92 18.30 -4.81
CA ASN A 121 -8.70 17.23 -4.15
C ASN A 121 -8.72 15.90 -4.92
N PHE A 122 -8.12 15.84 -6.11
CA PHE A 122 -8.03 14.61 -6.87
C PHE A 122 -6.70 13.90 -6.61
N VAL A 123 -6.77 12.59 -6.39
CA VAL A 123 -5.61 11.70 -6.40
C VAL A 123 -5.77 10.74 -7.56
N ILE A 124 -4.83 10.77 -8.47
CA ILE A 124 -4.78 9.92 -9.66
C ILE A 124 -3.64 8.92 -9.45
N ASP A 125 -3.91 7.65 -9.68
CA ASP A 125 -2.93 6.57 -9.60
C ASP A 125 -3.06 5.72 -10.85
N ALA A 126 -1.99 5.55 -11.60
CA ALA A 126 -1.96 4.77 -12.82
C ALA A 126 -0.67 3.95 -12.92
N GLY A 127 -0.76 2.78 -13.54
CA GLY A 127 0.40 1.91 -13.66
C GLY A 127 0.14 0.64 -14.45
N TYR A 128 1.18 -0.18 -14.46
CA TYR A 128 1.19 -1.49 -15.09
C TYR A 128 1.62 -2.54 -14.07
N THR A 129 0.90 -3.65 -14.03
CA THR A 129 1.25 -4.83 -13.23
C THR A 129 1.48 -6.00 -14.14
N GLY A 130 2.62 -6.70 -13.96
CA GLY A 130 2.90 -7.98 -14.58
C GLY A 130 3.09 -9.04 -13.49
N ASP A 131 2.54 -10.24 -13.71
CA ASP A 131 2.67 -11.36 -12.76
C ASP A 131 2.96 -12.71 -13.47
N ASN A 132 3.32 -13.72 -12.66
CA ASN A 132 3.62 -15.07 -13.13
C ASN A 132 2.38 -15.91 -13.48
N GLN A 133 1.18 -15.33 -13.45
CA GLN A 133 -0.09 -15.97 -13.83
C GLN A 133 -0.60 -15.47 -15.18
N ASP A 134 0.24 -14.80 -15.97
CA ASP A 134 -0.10 -14.15 -17.25
C ASP A 134 -1.28 -13.16 -17.12
N LYS A 135 -1.36 -12.48 -15.97
CA LYS A 135 -2.38 -11.48 -15.66
C LYS A 135 -1.80 -10.08 -15.69
N ASP A 136 -1.20 -9.76 -16.82
CA ASP A 136 -0.65 -8.44 -17.05
C ASP A 136 -1.76 -7.45 -17.37
N TYR A 137 -1.77 -6.29 -16.68
CA TYR A 137 -2.80 -5.28 -16.92
C TYR A 137 -2.33 -3.87 -16.61
N TRP A 138 -2.88 -2.93 -17.35
CA TRP A 138 -2.83 -1.51 -17.03
C TRP A 138 -3.99 -1.16 -16.10
N PHE A 139 -3.74 -0.24 -15.18
CA PHE A 139 -4.81 0.28 -14.32
C PHE A 139 -4.72 1.80 -14.20
N SER A 140 -5.87 2.41 -13.92
CA SER A 140 -5.97 3.82 -13.54
C SER A 140 -7.08 3.97 -12.51
N ASN A 141 -6.79 4.68 -11.42
CA ASN A 141 -7.73 4.98 -10.35
C ASN A 141 -7.77 6.50 -10.15
N VAL A 142 -8.97 7.01 -9.96
CA VAL A 142 -9.17 8.42 -9.59
C VAL A 142 -9.96 8.44 -8.28
N LYS A 143 -9.44 9.14 -7.28
CA LYS A 143 -10.10 9.38 -6.00
C LYS A 143 -10.36 10.86 -5.82
N TYR A 144 -11.51 11.20 -5.31
CA TYR A 144 -11.81 12.54 -4.83
C TYR A 144 -11.78 12.55 -3.30
N VAL A 145 -10.96 13.39 -2.71
CA VAL A 145 -10.77 13.50 -1.26
C VAL A 145 -11.51 14.74 -0.76
N ILE A 146 -12.44 14.54 0.16
CA ILE A 146 -13.14 15.63 0.85
C ILE A 146 -12.53 15.77 2.25
N ASN A 147 -11.83 16.87 2.50
CA ASN A 147 -11.31 17.17 3.83
C ASN A 147 -12.44 17.79 4.67
N LEU A 148 -12.87 17.09 5.71
CA LEU A 148 -13.93 17.54 6.62
C LEU A 148 -13.38 18.26 7.87
N GLY A 149 -12.08 18.48 7.95
CA GLY A 149 -11.38 19.15 9.03
C GLY A 149 -10.61 20.38 8.56
N PRO A 150 -9.95 21.12 9.48
CA PRO A 150 -9.04 22.17 9.08
C PRO A 150 -7.99 21.62 8.14
N ASP A 151 -7.75 22.34 7.05
CA ASP A 151 -6.86 21.93 5.97
C ASP A 151 -5.40 22.01 6.45
N ASN A 152 -4.92 20.92 7.06
CA ASN A 152 -3.53 20.76 7.46
C ASN A 152 -2.72 20.06 6.34
N SER A 153 -3.30 19.88 5.16
CA SER A 153 -2.55 19.38 4.02
C SER A 153 -1.63 20.48 3.52
N SER A 154 -0.38 20.44 3.93
CA SER A 154 0.68 21.20 3.27
C SER A 154 0.83 20.64 1.84
N ASN A 155 -0.02 21.14 0.92
CA ASN A 155 0.17 20.95 -0.51
C ASN A 155 1.38 21.76 -1.03
N GLU A 156 2.33 22.04 -0.14
CA GLU A 156 3.54 22.73 -0.55
C GLU A 156 4.39 21.79 -1.39
N PRO A 157 4.73 22.20 -2.61
CA PRO A 157 5.56 21.42 -3.51
C PRO A 157 6.91 21.17 -2.84
N LYS A 158 7.32 19.92 -2.76
CA LYS A 158 8.62 19.50 -2.22
C LYS A 158 9.71 19.83 -3.23
N LYS A 159 10.05 21.11 -3.37
CA LYS A 159 11.02 21.64 -4.36
C LYS A 159 12.50 21.34 -4.03
N ALA A 160 12.82 20.80 -2.88
CA ALA A 160 14.21 20.67 -2.46
C ALA A 160 14.82 19.34 -2.88
N LEU A 161 15.91 19.41 -3.64
CA LEU A 161 16.86 18.31 -3.74
C LEU A 161 17.53 18.14 -2.37
N GLY A 162 17.17 17.06 -1.64
CA GLY A 162 17.68 16.74 -0.32
C GLY A 162 16.58 16.41 0.68
N LEU A 163 16.99 15.96 1.85
CA LEU A 163 16.06 15.63 2.94
C LEU A 163 15.54 16.91 3.61
N THR A 164 14.24 17.11 3.54
CA THR A 164 13.51 18.21 4.21
C THR A 164 12.62 17.66 5.32
N ASP A 165 12.01 18.55 6.11
CA ASP A 165 11.04 18.20 7.15
C ASP A 165 9.85 17.43 6.55
N VAL A 166 9.46 16.32 7.20
CA VAL A 166 8.34 15.44 6.81
C VAL A 166 7.32 15.27 7.94
N SER A 167 7.33 16.14 8.94
CA SER A 167 6.43 16.07 10.11
C SER A 167 4.95 16.09 9.72
N ASP A 168 4.60 16.75 8.62
CA ASP A 168 3.27 16.78 8.03
C ASP A 168 2.75 15.40 7.61
N GLN A 169 3.66 14.45 7.35
CA GLN A 169 3.33 13.08 6.92
C GLN A 169 3.13 12.10 8.09
N LEU A 170 3.36 12.55 9.33
CA LEU A 170 3.31 11.68 10.51
C LEU A 170 1.95 10.97 10.67
N TYR A 171 0.87 11.62 10.29
CA TYR A 171 -0.50 11.11 10.44
C TYR A 171 -1.15 10.64 9.13
N GLN A 172 -0.39 10.55 8.05
CA GLN A 172 -0.93 10.02 6.78
C GLN A 172 -1.30 8.54 6.90
N PRO A 173 -2.35 8.07 6.19
CA PRO A 173 -2.73 6.66 6.16
C PRO A 173 -1.59 5.78 5.63
N VAL A 174 -1.44 4.59 6.21
CA VAL A 174 -0.47 3.59 5.72
C VAL A 174 -0.92 3.05 4.36
N LYS A 175 -0.01 3.03 3.40
CA LYS A 175 -0.24 2.41 2.08
C LYS A 175 0.03 0.90 2.17
N ARG A 176 -0.91 0.07 1.74
CA ARG A 176 -0.79 -1.40 1.72
C ARG A 176 -1.73 -2.05 0.70
N GLU A 177 -1.51 -3.34 0.42
CA GLU A 177 -2.38 -4.11 -0.49
C GLU A 177 -3.66 -4.56 0.23
N ASN A 178 -4.81 -4.23 -0.35
CA ASN A 178 -6.14 -4.54 0.21
C ASN A 178 -6.78 -5.81 -0.38
N LYS A 179 -6.10 -6.54 -1.27
CA LYS A 179 -6.58 -7.84 -1.76
C LYS A 179 -6.52 -8.90 -0.66
N ILE A 180 -7.61 -9.61 -0.47
CA ILE A 180 -7.72 -10.78 0.42
C ILE A 180 -7.89 -12.02 -0.43
#